data_01dd2eb26b4f2c4ee298efa7cb2ed503
#
_entry.id   01dd2eb26b4f2c4ee298efa7cb2ed503
#
_cell.length_a   1.000
_cell.length_b   1.000
_cell.length_c   1.000
_cell.angle_alpha   90.00
_cell.angle_beta   90.00
_cell.angle_gamma   90.00
#
_symmetry.space_group_name_H-M   'P 1'
#
loop_
_entity.id
_entity.type
_entity.pdbx_description
1 polymer ?
#
loop_
_entity_poly.entity_id
_entity_poly.type
_entity_poly.pdbx_seq_one_letter_code
_entity_poly.pdbx_strand_id
1 'polypeptide(L)'
;MGIKATGKRTLKITLDHPIAAFNKLVTVPVFLPQDQKFVTKVGTSRYGTSASTTVSNGAFKVASWTGSNDTYLLKRNRYYWDQKAIHLKQIRYQTVKDANTAHNLFEDGKLDDATISGVTAKSLQHDTAVKHVDRAWTYYLQVNQRAGQPLENRKLRQALSLVINRQQLTKTVLADGSKPASSFVSPGTAVDPTTKRDFSAETSTSTKVNIAKAKRLWAAGLKETKVKGTVQLTLVGDDQDVTKNVAQFVQQQVQQHLSRVKVSTKNVPDKGLQNLKSDGQFGLSQWYWLADFADPVNYLGVLQSGNSMNSGRFSDKTYDDLLTKAKQTSSQKQYWQSLRQAANRLQNQMGIVPLYYVSETHLVTHKLAGVEYHAAGETDYTRAYFK
;
A
#
# COMPACT_ATOMS: atom_id res chain seq x y z
N MET A 1 15.88 -7.12 20.87
CA MET A 1 15.38 -5.85 21.46
C MET A 1 14.78 -6.13 22.83
N GLY A 2 15.19 -5.39 23.87
CA GLY A 2 14.65 -5.48 25.22
C GLY A 2 13.86 -4.23 25.61
N ILE A 3 12.70 -4.39 26.27
CA ILE A 3 11.91 -3.27 26.80
C ILE A 3 11.76 -3.48 28.32
N LYS A 4 12.12 -2.46 29.11
CA LYS A 4 12.03 -2.50 30.57
C LYS A 4 11.47 -1.20 31.10
N ALA A 5 10.48 -1.28 31.99
CA ALA A 5 10.04 -0.14 32.78
C ALA A 5 11.10 0.13 33.88
N THR A 6 11.69 1.33 33.88
CA THR A 6 12.71 1.77 34.86
C THR A 6 12.13 2.79 35.84
N GLY A 7 10.86 3.17 35.67
CA GLY A 7 10.15 4.06 36.57
C GLY A 7 8.66 4.10 36.20
N LYS A 8 7.85 4.84 36.94
CA LYS A 8 6.40 4.96 36.74
C LYS A 8 6.03 5.52 35.36
N ARG A 9 6.93 6.27 34.72
CA ARG A 9 6.70 6.97 33.43
C ARG A 9 7.88 6.81 32.47
N THR A 10 8.79 5.86 32.72
CA THR A 10 10.01 5.69 31.95
C THR A 10 10.13 4.27 31.44
N LEU A 11 10.26 4.13 30.12
CA LEU A 11 10.60 2.89 29.45
C LEU A 11 12.03 2.99 28.91
N LYS A 12 12.85 1.97 29.18
CA LYS A 12 14.15 1.78 28.56
C LYS A 12 14.04 0.73 27.47
N ILE A 13 14.38 1.11 26.25
CA ILE A 13 14.45 0.21 25.10
C ILE A 13 15.92 -0.04 24.79
N THR A 14 16.34 -1.30 24.75
CA THR A 14 17.69 -1.72 24.39
C THR A 14 17.65 -2.43 23.06
N LEU A 15 18.40 -1.94 22.08
CA LEU A 15 18.50 -2.51 20.75
C LEU A 15 19.72 -3.43 20.67
N ASP A 16 19.61 -4.55 19.95
CA ASP A 16 20.72 -5.49 19.73
C ASP A 16 21.76 -4.92 18.75
N HIS A 17 21.30 -4.02 17.88
CA HIS A 17 22.11 -3.29 16.92
C HIS A 17 21.51 -1.91 16.63
N PRO A 18 22.26 -0.95 16.08
CA PRO A 18 21.71 0.35 15.67
C PRO A 18 20.60 0.20 14.64
N ILE A 19 19.49 0.92 14.81
CA ILE A 19 18.38 0.98 13.87
C ILE A 19 18.19 2.44 13.45
N ALA A 20 18.64 2.80 12.26
CA ALA A 20 18.60 4.19 11.76
C ALA A 20 17.17 4.76 11.69
N ALA A 21 16.18 3.92 11.42
CA ALA A 21 14.77 4.29 11.34
C ALA A 21 13.99 4.10 12.67
N PHE A 22 14.67 3.88 13.83
CA PHE A 22 14.00 3.51 15.07
C PHE A 22 12.91 4.50 15.51
N ASN A 23 13.18 5.80 15.44
CA ASN A 23 12.19 6.83 15.81
C ASN A 23 10.93 6.81 14.95
N LYS A 24 11.04 6.36 13.70
CA LYS A 24 9.90 6.16 12.80
C LYS A 24 9.20 4.82 13.08
N LEU A 25 9.97 3.78 13.39
CA LEU A 25 9.43 2.46 13.70
C LEU A 25 8.52 2.48 14.93
N VAL A 26 8.84 3.24 15.98
CA VAL A 26 8.02 3.32 17.19
C VAL A 26 6.70 4.07 17.02
N THR A 27 6.43 4.64 15.84
CA THR A 27 5.12 5.25 15.53
C THR A 27 4.08 4.24 15.07
N VAL A 28 4.48 2.98 14.75
CA VAL A 28 3.51 1.96 14.32
C VAL A 28 2.62 1.49 15.47
N PRO A 29 1.36 1.09 15.18
CA PRO A 29 0.36 0.77 16.21
C PRO A 29 0.79 -0.28 17.23
N VAL A 30 1.69 -1.21 16.90
CA VAL A 30 2.18 -2.24 17.82
C VAL A 30 2.91 -1.67 19.05
N PHE A 31 3.42 -0.43 18.94
CA PHE A 31 4.08 0.26 20.07
C PHE A 31 3.12 1.13 20.90
N LEU A 32 1.85 1.23 20.51
CA LEU A 32 0.87 1.99 21.28
C LEU A 32 0.58 1.30 22.62
N PRO A 33 0.47 2.06 23.72
CA PRO A 33 0.19 1.50 25.03
C PRO A 33 -1.19 0.86 25.10
N GLN A 34 -1.30 -0.28 25.77
CA GLN A 34 -2.56 -0.98 26.02
C GLN A 34 -2.85 -1.04 27.51
N ASP A 35 -4.12 -0.95 27.91
CA ASP A 35 -4.55 -1.16 29.29
C ASP A 35 -4.53 -2.65 29.64
N GLN A 36 -3.49 -3.08 30.34
CA GLN A 36 -3.29 -4.47 30.72
C GLN A 36 -4.50 -5.04 31.50
N LYS A 37 -5.07 -4.26 32.44
CA LYS A 37 -6.21 -4.72 33.25
C LYS A 37 -7.42 -4.96 32.37
N PHE A 38 -7.67 -4.07 31.41
CA PHE A 38 -8.78 -4.22 30.49
C PHE A 38 -8.57 -5.40 29.53
N VAL A 39 -7.38 -5.53 28.92
CA VAL A 39 -7.04 -6.66 28.04
C VAL A 39 -7.17 -7.99 28.77
N THR A 40 -6.68 -8.10 30.01
CA THR A 40 -6.81 -9.32 30.83
C THR A 40 -8.28 -9.63 31.11
N LYS A 41 -9.11 -8.61 31.43
CA LYS A 41 -10.54 -8.77 31.73
C LYS A 41 -11.33 -9.28 30.52
N VAL A 42 -11.10 -8.72 29.32
CA VAL A 42 -11.88 -9.09 28.12
C VAL A 42 -11.30 -10.30 27.39
N GLY A 43 -10.03 -10.62 27.62
CA GLY A 43 -9.29 -11.68 26.93
C GLY A 43 -8.69 -11.20 25.60
N THR A 44 -7.48 -11.67 25.29
CA THR A 44 -6.71 -11.23 24.09
C THR A 44 -7.44 -11.52 22.77
N SER A 45 -8.20 -12.62 22.69
CA SER A 45 -8.96 -12.99 21.49
C SER A 45 -10.18 -12.10 21.24
N ARG A 46 -10.70 -11.44 22.29
CA ARG A 46 -11.87 -10.57 22.20
C ARG A 46 -11.50 -9.07 22.19
N TYR A 47 -10.29 -8.73 22.63
CA TYR A 47 -9.85 -7.34 22.65
C TYR A 47 -9.88 -6.74 21.24
N GLY A 48 -10.50 -5.57 21.09
CA GLY A 48 -10.60 -4.88 19.81
C GLY A 48 -11.60 -5.42 18.79
N THR A 49 -12.47 -6.40 19.17
CA THR A 49 -13.45 -7.00 18.24
C THR A 49 -14.82 -6.32 18.24
N SER A 50 -15.06 -5.39 19.16
CA SER A 50 -16.29 -4.59 19.24
C SER A 50 -16.08 -3.34 20.09
N ALA A 51 -17.03 -2.42 20.09
CA ALA A 51 -16.97 -1.22 20.94
C ALA A 51 -16.87 -1.57 22.44
N SER A 52 -17.52 -2.61 22.92
CA SER A 52 -17.48 -3.03 24.33
C SER A 52 -16.17 -3.70 24.73
N THR A 53 -15.39 -4.18 23.78
CA THR A 53 -14.10 -4.84 23.99
C THR A 53 -12.91 -3.98 23.55
N THR A 54 -13.14 -2.69 23.26
CA THR A 54 -12.12 -1.73 22.84
C THR A 54 -11.99 -0.61 23.86
N VAL A 55 -10.77 -0.27 24.24
CA VAL A 55 -10.45 0.93 25.02
C VAL A 55 -9.48 1.80 24.21
N SER A 56 -9.68 3.12 24.25
CA SER A 56 -8.91 4.08 23.46
C SER A 56 -8.41 5.23 24.33
N ASN A 57 -7.18 5.67 24.09
CA ASN A 57 -6.60 6.88 24.65
C ASN A 57 -6.53 8.04 23.63
N GLY A 58 -7.00 7.83 22.39
CA GLY A 58 -7.06 8.84 21.33
C GLY A 58 -8.14 9.92 21.54
N ALA A 59 -8.24 10.84 20.59
CA ALA A 59 -9.18 11.97 20.59
C ALA A 59 -10.65 11.50 20.62
N PHE A 60 -10.94 10.36 20.00
CA PHE A 60 -12.26 9.74 19.97
C PHE A 60 -12.23 8.32 20.48
N LYS A 61 -13.38 7.84 20.96
CA LYS A 61 -13.62 6.47 21.42
C LYS A 61 -14.68 5.81 20.57
N VAL A 62 -14.52 4.53 20.27
CA VAL A 62 -15.54 3.73 19.59
C VAL A 62 -16.75 3.60 20.52
N ALA A 63 -17.89 4.14 20.08
CA ALA A 63 -19.13 4.17 20.86
C ALA A 63 -20.14 3.11 20.42
N SER A 64 -20.19 2.80 19.12
CA SER A 64 -21.02 1.73 18.60
C SER A 64 -20.32 1.04 17.44
N TRP A 65 -19.99 -0.21 17.63
CA TRP A 65 -19.44 -1.11 16.62
C TRP A 65 -19.56 -2.54 17.13
N THR A 66 -20.11 -3.42 16.31
CA THR A 66 -20.35 -4.83 16.67
C THR A 66 -19.28 -5.77 16.13
N GLY A 67 -18.31 -5.26 15.37
CA GLY A 67 -17.27 -6.02 14.69
C GLY A 67 -17.55 -6.28 13.21
N SER A 68 -18.81 -6.20 12.77
CA SER A 68 -19.21 -6.52 11.38
C SER A 68 -20.22 -5.57 10.74
N ASN A 69 -20.72 -4.59 11.49
CA ASN A 69 -21.68 -3.62 10.94
C ASN A 69 -20.97 -2.55 10.08
N ASP A 70 -21.64 -2.17 8.99
CA ASP A 70 -21.11 -1.18 8.02
C ASP A 70 -21.13 0.26 8.54
N THR A 71 -21.77 0.52 9.66
CA THR A 71 -21.81 1.86 10.27
C THR A 71 -21.33 1.79 11.71
N TYR A 72 -20.41 2.69 12.07
CA TYR A 72 -19.95 2.81 13.44
C TYR A 72 -19.81 4.26 13.87
N LEU A 73 -19.85 4.47 15.19
CA LEU A 73 -19.83 5.80 15.80
C LEU A 73 -18.62 5.97 16.70
N LEU A 74 -17.88 7.03 16.48
CA LEU A 74 -16.86 7.52 17.38
C LEU A 74 -17.43 8.71 18.17
N LYS A 75 -17.17 8.77 19.48
CA LYS A 75 -17.53 9.90 20.36
C LYS A 75 -16.28 10.55 20.93
N ARG A 76 -16.31 11.87 21.11
CA ARG A 76 -15.23 12.63 21.73
C ARG A 76 -14.79 11.99 23.06
N ASN A 77 -13.46 11.82 23.20
CA ASN A 77 -12.86 11.36 24.44
C ASN A 77 -12.57 12.54 25.37
N ARG A 78 -13.38 12.69 26.42
CA ARG A 78 -13.20 13.76 27.43
C ARG A 78 -11.89 13.67 28.23
N TYR A 79 -11.19 12.56 28.14
CA TYR A 79 -9.92 12.34 28.84
C TYR A 79 -8.70 12.42 27.90
N TYR A 80 -8.92 12.84 26.65
CA TYR A 80 -7.81 13.05 25.71
C TYR A 80 -6.93 14.20 26.21
N TRP A 81 -5.63 14.07 26.09
CA TRP A 81 -4.68 15.03 26.63
C TRP A 81 -4.80 16.43 26.02
N ASP A 82 -5.17 16.53 24.74
CA ASP A 82 -5.40 17.81 24.03
C ASP A 82 -6.89 18.00 23.68
N GLN A 83 -7.73 18.04 24.71
CA GLN A 83 -9.19 18.20 24.54
C GLN A 83 -9.59 19.47 23.81
N LYS A 84 -8.80 20.54 23.96
CA LYS A 84 -9.08 21.86 23.36
C LYS A 84 -9.00 21.80 21.82
N ALA A 85 -8.23 20.88 21.26
CA ALA A 85 -8.12 20.69 19.83
C ALA A 85 -9.34 19.98 19.20
N ILE A 86 -10.20 19.35 20.03
CA ILE A 86 -11.31 18.54 19.51
C ILE A 86 -12.60 19.37 19.48
N HIS A 87 -13.06 19.72 18.27
CA HIS A 87 -14.29 20.49 18.07
C HIS A 87 -15.52 19.60 17.84
N LEU A 88 -15.35 18.46 17.14
CA LEU A 88 -16.45 17.53 16.86
C LEU A 88 -16.89 16.78 18.12
N LYS A 89 -18.20 16.61 18.30
CA LYS A 89 -18.78 15.79 19.39
C LYS A 89 -18.72 14.30 19.07
N GLN A 90 -18.90 13.96 17.80
CA GLN A 90 -18.94 12.61 17.29
C GLN A 90 -18.57 12.56 15.80
N ILE A 91 -18.15 11.41 15.33
CA ILE A 91 -17.90 11.09 13.92
C ILE A 91 -18.63 9.79 13.63
N ARG A 92 -19.48 9.76 12.60
CA ARG A 92 -20.13 8.57 12.10
C ARG A 92 -19.40 8.11 10.85
N TYR A 93 -18.92 6.87 10.85
CA TYR A 93 -18.37 6.23 9.67
C TYR A 93 -19.40 5.32 9.05
N GLN A 94 -19.42 5.28 7.73
CA GLN A 94 -20.26 4.38 6.95
C GLN A 94 -19.42 3.76 5.82
N THR A 95 -19.39 2.42 5.76
CA THR A 95 -18.78 1.70 4.64
C THR A 95 -19.71 1.75 3.45
N VAL A 96 -19.29 2.41 2.38
CA VAL A 96 -20.03 2.52 1.11
C VAL A 96 -19.15 1.91 0.02
N LYS A 97 -19.62 0.80 -0.60
CA LYS A 97 -18.81 0.05 -1.58
C LYS A 97 -18.91 0.58 -3.00
N ASP A 98 -19.95 1.34 -3.29
CA ASP A 98 -20.25 1.88 -4.63
C ASP A 98 -20.07 3.40 -4.66
N ALA A 99 -19.29 3.88 -5.64
CA ALA A 99 -18.92 5.30 -5.75
C ALA A 99 -20.12 6.21 -6.07
N ASN A 100 -21.11 5.72 -6.86
CA ASN A 100 -22.32 6.50 -7.16
C ASN A 100 -23.21 6.62 -5.93
N THR A 101 -23.32 5.55 -5.14
CA THR A 101 -24.02 5.57 -3.86
C THR A 101 -23.36 6.55 -2.89
N ALA A 102 -22.01 6.57 -2.81
CA ALA A 102 -21.28 7.52 -1.99
C ALA A 102 -21.53 8.97 -2.43
N HIS A 103 -21.51 9.24 -3.75
CA HIS A 103 -21.84 10.54 -4.32
C HIS A 103 -23.26 10.98 -3.97
N ASN A 104 -24.26 10.12 -4.18
CA ASN A 104 -25.66 10.45 -3.86
C ASN A 104 -25.86 10.75 -2.37
N LEU A 105 -25.20 10.00 -1.47
CA LEU A 105 -25.25 10.27 -0.04
C LEU A 105 -24.58 11.60 0.31
N PHE A 106 -23.54 12.00 -0.40
CA PHE A 106 -22.90 13.31 -0.25
C PHE A 106 -23.83 14.43 -0.71
N GLU A 107 -24.43 14.33 -1.88
CA GLU A 107 -25.39 15.30 -2.41
C GLU A 107 -26.63 15.45 -1.51
N ASP A 108 -27.11 14.36 -0.91
CA ASP A 108 -28.19 14.37 0.08
C ASP A 108 -27.78 14.97 1.44
N GLY A 109 -26.52 15.37 1.62
CA GLY A 109 -25.99 15.89 2.88
C GLY A 109 -25.90 14.83 4.00
N LYS A 110 -25.88 13.54 3.64
CA LYS A 110 -25.75 12.41 4.58
C LYS A 110 -24.29 12.05 4.86
N LEU A 111 -23.37 12.45 3.99
CA LEU A 111 -21.92 12.35 4.14
C LEU A 111 -21.29 13.74 4.01
N ASP A 112 -20.36 14.06 4.91
CA ASP A 112 -19.57 15.30 4.88
C ASP A 112 -18.23 15.12 4.18
N ASP A 113 -17.72 13.89 4.13
CA ASP A 113 -16.51 13.45 3.44
C ASP A 113 -16.81 12.05 2.84
N ALA A 114 -16.75 11.94 1.53
CA ALA A 114 -17.06 10.72 0.81
C ALA A 114 -15.94 10.36 -0.18
N THR A 115 -15.41 9.14 -0.09
CA THR A 115 -14.42 8.65 -1.07
C THR A 115 -15.14 8.16 -2.31
N ILE A 116 -14.70 8.63 -3.48
CA ILE A 116 -15.20 8.24 -4.80
C ILE A 116 -14.07 7.77 -5.72
N SER A 117 -14.41 6.98 -6.74
CA SER A 117 -13.44 6.43 -7.69
C SER A 117 -14.04 6.24 -9.09
N GLY A 118 -13.20 5.84 -10.04
CA GLY A 118 -13.62 5.43 -11.39
C GLY A 118 -14.36 6.54 -12.15
N VAL A 119 -15.44 6.15 -12.82
CA VAL A 119 -16.23 7.07 -13.68
C VAL A 119 -16.82 8.22 -12.88
N THR A 120 -17.27 7.99 -11.64
CA THR A 120 -17.82 9.02 -10.76
C THR A 120 -16.77 10.08 -10.44
N ALA A 121 -15.58 9.67 -10.02
CA ALA A 121 -14.47 10.60 -9.75
C ALA A 121 -14.09 11.39 -11.01
N LYS A 122 -14.06 10.72 -12.17
CA LYS A 122 -13.77 11.36 -13.45
C LYS A 122 -14.81 12.40 -13.85
N SER A 123 -16.10 12.10 -13.67
CA SER A 123 -17.18 13.05 -14.02
C SER A 123 -17.16 14.30 -13.15
N LEU A 124 -16.69 14.18 -11.90
CA LEU A 124 -16.65 15.25 -10.92
C LEU A 124 -15.28 15.93 -10.80
N GLN A 125 -14.32 15.66 -11.70
CA GLN A 125 -12.93 16.14 -11.60
C GLN A 125 -12.77 17.68 -11.50
N HIS A 126 -13.80 18.46 -11.87
CA HIS A 126 -13.82 19.91 -11.80
C HIS A 126 -14.76 20.44 -10.71
N ASP A 127 -15.36 19.56 -9.92
CA ASP A 127 -16.20 19.97 -8.80
C ASP A 127 -15.32 20.55 -7.68
N THR A 128 -15.77 21.64 -7.09
CA THR A 128 -15.05 22.35 -6.03
C THR A 128 -15.00 21.59 -4.71
N ALA A 129 -15.89 20.61 -4.50
CA ALA A 129 -15.89 19.71 -3.37
C ALA A 129 -14.82 18.61 -3.50
N VAL A 130 -14.26 18.40 -4.72
CA VAL A 130 -13.26 17.37 -4.96
C VAL A 130 -11.91 17.72 -4.34
N LYS A 131 -11.36 16.77 -3.61
CA LYS A 131 -10.01 16.80 -3.05
C LYS A 131 -9.26 15.52 -3.38
N HIS A 132 -8.10 15.65 -4.02
CA HIS A 132 -7.19 14.53 -4.25
C HIS A 132 -6.20 14.40 -3.10
N VAL A 133 -6.04 13.19 -2.59
CA VAL A 133 -5.14 12.84 -1.51
C VAL A 133 -4.14 11.79 -2.01
N ASP A 134 -2.89 12.20 -2.24
CA ASP A 134 -1.83 11.27 -2.60
C ASP A 134 -1.46 10.41 -1.39
N ARG A 135 -1.51 9.08 -1.57
CA ARG A 135 -1.25 8.11 -0.50
C ARG A 135 0.17 7.51 -0.64
N ALA A 136 0.82 7.26 0.48
CA ALA A 136 2.07 6.49 0.51
C ALA A 136 1.79 5.00 0.24
N TRP A 137 1.26 4.72 -0.94
CA TRP A 137 0.66 3.46 -1.30
C TRP A 137 0.97 3.12 -2.76
N THR A 138 1.59 1.97 -2.98
CA THR A 138 1.96 1.49 -4.33
C THR A 138 1.25 0.19 -4.64
N TYR A 139 0.50 0.17 -5.73
CA TYR A 139 -0.01 -1.04 -6.36
C TYR A 139 1.00 -1.61 -7.33
N TYR A 140 1.17 -2.93 -7.30
CA TYR A 140 2.14 -3.63 -8.13
C TYR A 140 1.70 -5.07 -8.43
N LEU A 141 2.31 -5.69 -9.42
CA LEU A 141 2.21 -7.13 -9.62
C LEU A 141 3.34 -7.83 -8.88
N GLN A 142 3.00 -8.69 -7.96
CA GLN A 142 3.91 -9.75 -7.52
C GLN A 142 4.00 -10.78 -8.64
N VAL A 143 5.22 -11.16 -8.96
CA VAL A 143 5.51 -12.11 -10.03
C VAL A 143 5.96 -13.42 -9.39
N ASN A 144 5.40 -14.55 -9.79
CA ASN A 144 5.82 -15.83 -9.27
C ASN A 144 7.17 -16.24 -9.87
N GLN A 145 8.21 -16.13 -9.05
CA GLN A 145 9.61 -16.39 -9.40
C GLN A 145 10.13 -17.70 -8.80
N ARG A 146 9.22 -18.60 -8.38
CA ARG A 146 9.61 -19.91 -7.88
C ARG A 146 10.31 -20.71 -8.98
N ALA A 147 11.23 -21.59 -8.56
CA ALA A 147 11.94 -22.46 -9.47
C ALA A 147 10.98 -23.23 -10.40
N GLY A 148 11.32 -23.28 -11.68
CA GLY A 148 10.51 -23.93 -12.71
C GLY A 148 9.33 -23.09 -13.24
N GLN A 149 9.03 -21.93 -12.66
CA GLN A 149 8.01 -21.03 -13.19
C GLN A 149 8.58 -20.20 -14.36
N PRO A 150 7.81 -19.94 -15.43
CA PRO A 150 8.29 -19.14 -16.56
C PRO A 150 8.84 -17.78 -16.16
N LEU A 151 8.20 -17.13 -15.16
CA LEU A 151 8.57 -15.80 -14.70
C LEU A 151 9.74 -15.80 -13.70
N GLU A 152 10.39 -16.94 -13.42
CA GLU A 152 11.74 -16.99 -12.84
C GLU A 152 12.75 -16.27 -13.76
N ASN A 153 12.50 -16.27 -15.07
CA ASN A 153 13.33 -15.58 -16.05
C ASN A 153 13.14 -14.07 -16.03
N ARG A 154 14.21 -13.33 -15.75
CA ARG A 154 14.20 -11.86 -15.66
C ARG A 154 13.73 -11.16 -16.95
N LYS A 155 14.13 -11.69 -18.13
CA LYS A 155 13.76 -11.06 -19.42
C LYS A 155 12.25 -11.13 -19.65
N LEU A 156 11.60 -12.23 -19.24
CA LEU A 156 10.14 -12.33 -19.32
C LEU A 156 9.46 -11.32 -18.41
N ARG A 157 9.95 -11.13 -17.18
CA ARG A 157 9.41 -10.09 -16.25
C ARG A 157 9.60 -8.68 -16.79
N GLN A 158 10.77 -8.37 -17.32
CA GLN A 158 11.05 -7.07 -17.94
C GLN A 158 10.16 -6.79 -19.15
N ALA A 159 9.90 -7.81 -19.96
CA ALA A 159 9.01 -7.70 -21.12
C ALA A 159 7.56 -7.39 -20.68
N LEU A 160 7.05 -8.09 -19.66
CA LEU A 160 5.72 -7.80 -19.07
C LEU A 160 5.62 -6.34 -18.61
N SER A 161 6.62 -5.84 -17.89
CA SER A 161 6.61 -4.45 -17.42
C SER A 161 6.60 -3.42 -18.55
N LEU A 162 7.28 -3.70 -19.67
CA LEU A 162 7.43 -2.78 -20.80
C LEU A 162 6.21 -2.68 -21.71
N VAL A 163 5.27 -3.63 -21.63
CA VAL A 163 4.03 -3.57 -22.44
C VAL A 163 2.87 -2.90 -21.69
N ILE A 164 2.94 -2.77 -20.36
CA ILE A 164 1.87 -2.19 -19.56
C ILE A 164 1.92 -0.66 -19.65
N ASN A 165 0.92 -0.06 -20.27
CA ASN A 165 0.75 1.39 -20.36
C ASN A 165 0.17 1.95 -19.06
N ARG A 166 1.05 2.30 -18.12
CA ARG A 166 0.66 2.82 -16.80
C ARG A 166 -0.07 4.16 -16.88
N GLN A 167 0.25 4.97 -17.90
CA GLN A 167 -0.42 6.26 -18.08
C GLN A 167 -1.88 6.07 -18.54
N GLN A 168 -2.13 5.12 -19.45
CA GLN A 168 -3.49 4.76 -19.83
C GLN A 168 -4.23 4.11 -18.66
N LEU A 169 -3.57 3.23 -17.89
CA LEU A 169 -4.14 2.63 -16.69
C LEU A 169 -4.65 3.70 -15.72
N THR A 170 -3.81 4.68 -15.37
CA THR A 170 -4.18 5.70 -14.37
C THR A 170 -5.17 6.73 -14.90
N LYS A 171 -5.05 7.16 -16.17
CA LYS A 171 -5.92 8.20 -16.74
C LYS A 171 -7.27 7.71 -17.21
N THR A 172 -7.37 6.43 -17.63
CA THR A 172 -8.55 5.92 -18.31
C THR A 172 -9.27 4.84 -17.49
N VAL A 173 -8.53 3.91 -16.87
CA VAL A 173 -9.13 2.81 -16.12
C VAL A 173 -9.44 3.23 -14.68
N LEU A 174 -8.46 3.81 -13.98
CA LEU A 174 -8.64 4.26 -12.60
C LEU A 174 -9.37 5.61 -12.55
N ALA A 175 -8.84 6.62 -13.24
CA ALA A 175 -9.41 7.97 -13.35
C ALA A 175 -9.72 8.65 -11.99
N ASP A 176 -8.95 8.31 -10.95
CA ASP A 176 -9.15 8.70 -9.55
C ASP A 176 -8.01 9.59 -9.01
N GLY A 177 -7.17 10.12 -9.89
CA GLY A 177 -6.00 10.91 -9.51
C GLY A 177 -4.73 10.07 -9.30
N SER A 178 -4.82 8.73 -9.30
CA SER A 178 -3.66 7.84 -9.22
C SER A 178 -2.61 8.13 -10.29
N LYS A 179 -1.34 7.92 -9.97
CA LYS A 179 -0.19 8.27 -10.82
C LYS A 179 0.59 7.03 -11.25
N PRO A 180 1.18 7.00 -12.47
CA PRO A 180 2.04 5.90 -12.92
C PRO A 180 3.20 5.66 -11.95
N ALA A 181 3.37 4.42 -11.46
CA ALA A 181 4.45 4.10 -10.56
C ALA A 181 5.77 3.87 -11.31
N SER A 182 6.77 4.68 -10.99
CA SER A 182 8.14 4.62 -11.54
C SER A 182 9.13 3.92 -10.61
N SER A 183 8.75 3.67 -9.35
CA SER A 183 9.51 2.91 -8.36
C SER A 183 8.56 2.13 -7.44
N PHE A 184 9.12 1.28 -6.58
CA PHE A 184 8.30 0.59 -5.56
C PHE A 184 7.95 1.52 -4.39
N VAL A 185 8.88 2.35 -3.96
CA VAL A 185 8.61 3.35 -2.90
C VAL A 185 7.82 4.50 -3.50
N SER A 186 6.65 4.81 -2.94
CA SER A 186 5.80 5.90 -3.43
C SER A 186 6.37 7.28 -3.08
N PRO A 187 6.06 8.30 -3.90
CA PRO A 187 6.40 9.70 -3.59
C PRO A 187 5.84 10.14 -2.24
N GLY A 188 6.53 11.05 -1.58
CA GLY A 188 6.12 11.59 -0.28
C GLY A 188 6.36 10.65 0.90
N THR A 189 6.80 9.39 0.67
CA THR A 189 7.11 8.45 1.76
C THR A 189 8.27 8.92 2.62
N ALA A 190 9.36 9.36 2.00
CA ALA A 190 10.53 9.79 2.75
C ALA A 190 11.47 10.69 1.94
N VAL A 191 12.04 11.67 2.63
CA VAL A 191 13.06 12.59 2.10
C VAL A 191 14.42 12.20 2.66
N ASP A 192 15.42 12.01 1.78
CA ASP A 192 16.79 11.77 2.20
C ASP A 192 17.33 13.00 2.95
N PRO A 193 17.74 12.87 4.21
CA PRO A 193 18.19 14.01 5.01
C PRO A 193 19.49 14.64 4.47
N THR A 194 20.25 13.93 3.63
CA THR A 194 21.50 14.41 3.02
C THR A 194 21.24 15.16 1.72
N THR A 195 20.47 14.58 0.82
CA THR A 195 20.21 15.17 -0.52
C THR A 195 19.02 16.12 -0.53
N LYS A 196 18.17 16.08 0.51
CA LYS A 196 16.88 16.80 0.60
C LYS A 196 15.90 16.46 -0.51
N ARG A 197 16.10 15.32 -1.18
CA ARG A 197 15.25 14.84 -2.27
C ARG A 197 14.35 13.70 -1.80
N ASP A 198 13.18 13.61 -2.42
CA ASP A 198 12.29 12.47 -2.22
C ASP A 198 12.95 11.18 -2.73
N PHE A 199 12.87 10.11 -1.95
CA PHE A 199 13.53 8.84 -2.27
C PHE A 199 13.00 8.23 -3.57
N SER A 200 11.69 8.36 -3.84
CA SER A 200 11.12 7.82 -5.08
C SER A 200 11.66 8.54 -6.31
N ALA A 201 11.91 9.85 -6.21
CA ALA A 201 12.49 10.63 -7.30
C ALA A 201 13.95 10.19 -7.60
N GLU A 202 14.71 9.81 -6.56
CA GLU A 202 16.10 9.32 -6.71
C GLU A 202 16.19 7.89 -7.25
N THR A 203 15.11 7.11 -7.16
CA THR A 203 15.06 5.70 -7.55
C THR A 203 14.07 5.43 -8.69
N SER A 204 13.51 6.47 -9.30
CA SER A 204 12.54 6.33 -10.37
C SER A 204 13.18 5.80 -11.66
N THR A 205 12.39 4.99 -12.39
CA THR A 205 12.76 4.50 -13.72
C THR A 205 11.70 4.89 -14.75
N SER A 206 12.05 4.78 -16.02
CA SER A 206 11.10 5.08 -17.10
C SER A 206 9.90 4.13 -17.07
N THR A 207 8.71 4.71 -17.07
CA THR A 207 7.43 3.98 -17.22
C THR A 207 6.94 3.94 -18.66
N LYS A 208 7.73 4.45 -19.62
CA LYS A 208 7.38 4.47 -21.04
C LYS A 208 7.26 3.07 -21.60
N VAL A 209 6.17 2.83 -22.30
CA VAL A 209 5.96 1.60 -23.07
C VAL A 209 7.03 1.46 -24.16
N ASN A 210 7.57 0.24 -24.30
CA ASN A 210 8.52 -0.07 -25.35
C ASN A 210 8.28 -1.48 -25.91
N ILE A 211 7.32 -1.55 -26.84
CA ILE A 211 6.85 -2.81 -27.41
C ILE A 211 7.98 -3.54 -28.16
N ALA A 212 8.82 -2.83 -28.90
CA ALA A 212 9.91 -3.44 -29.65
C ALA A 212 10.93 -4.11 -28.71
N LYS A 213 11.34 -3.42 -27.64
CA LYS A 213 12.23 -4.00 -26.61
C LYS A 213 11.55 -5.15 -25.87
N ALA A 214 10.27 -5.01 -25.53
CA ALA A 214 9.50 -6.06 -24.87
C ALA A 214 9.46 -7.35 -25.69
N LYS A 215 9.13 -7.26 -26.98
CA LYS A 215 9.10 -8.41 -27.88
C LYS A 215 10.45 -9.12 -27.98
N ARG A 216 11.56 -8.36 -28.07
CA ARG A 216 12.93 -8.94 -28.08
C ARG A 216 13.25 -9.66 -26.77
N LEU A 217 12.96 -9.03 -25.63
CA LEU A 217 13.20 -9.64 -24.32
C LEU A 217 12.33 -10.87 -24.10
N TRP A 218 11.06 -10.81 -24.52
CA TRP A 218 10.13 -11.94 -24.40
C TRP A 218 10.62 -13.14 -25.21
N ALA A 219 10.96 -12.96 -26.49
CA ALA A 219 11.50 -14.01 -27.33
C ALA A 219 12.79 -14.62 -26.77
N ALA A 220 13.71 -13.76 -26.28
CA ALA A 220 14.95 -14.24 -25.65
C ALA A 220 14.68 -15.03 -24.37
N GLY A 221 13.75 -14.56 -23.52
CA GLY A 221 13.35 -15.26 -22.31
C GLY A 221 12.70 -16.61 -22.59
N LEU A 222 11.82 -16.71 -23.59
CA LEU A 222 11.23 -17.98 -24.03
C LEU A 222 12.29 -18.98 -24.49
N LYS A 223 13.31 -18.51 -25.21
CA LYS A 223 14.44 -19.36 -25.63
C LYS A 223 15.25 -19.87 -24.45
N GLU A 224 15.53 -19.00 -23.46
CA GLU A 224 16.30 -19.36 -22.26
C GLU A 224 15.57 -20.33 -21.35
N THR A 225 14.27 -20.18 -21.17
CA THR A 225 13.44 -21.06 -20.34
C THR A 225 13.07 -22.36 -21.03
N LYS A 226 13.41 -22.53 -22.32
CA LYS A 226 13.04 -23.69 -23.13
C LYS A 226 11.53 -24.01 -23.14
N VAL A 227 10.70 -22.99 -22.89
CA VAL A 227 9.24 -23.13 -22.90
C VAL A 227 8.77 -23.55 -24.29
N LYS A 228 8.15 -24.72 -24.37
CA LYS A 228 7.45 -25.21 -25.57
C LYS A 228 5.96 -24.80 -25.49
N GLY A 229 5.43 -24.23 -26.56
CA GLY A 229 4.00 -23.81 -26.59
C GLY A 229 3.75 -22.43 -25.97
N THR A 230 2.56 -22.23 -25.41
CA THR A 230 2.08 -20.97 -24.88
C THR A 230 2.29 -20.89 -23.38
N VAL A 231 2.87 -19.79 -22.90
CA VAL A 231 2.99 -19.49 -21.45
C VAL A 231 1.60 -19.20 -20.89
N GLN A 232 1.15 -19.99 -19.94
CA GLN A 232 -0.11 -19.78 -19.24
C GLN A 232 0.17 -19.03 -17.93
N LEU A 233 -0.47 -17.87 -17.74
CA LEU A 233 -0.34 -17.06 -16.54
C LEU A 233 -1.71 -16.85 -15.92
N THR A 234 -1.87 -17.16 -14.65
CA THR A 234 -3.05 -16.75 -13.89
C THR A 234 -2.73 -15.46 -13.15
N LEU A 235 -3.47 -14.39 -13.45
CA LEU A 235 -3.43 -13.12 -12.73
C LEU A 235 -4.52 -13.13 -11.65
N VAL A 236 -4.10 -13.23 -10.39
CA VAL A 236 -5.01 -13.24 -9.24
C VAL A 236 -5.10 -11.85 -8.61
N GLY A 237 -6.26 -11.53 -8.05
CA GLY A 237 -6.54 -10.28 -7.33
C GLY A 237 -7.74 -10.45 -6.38
N ASP A 238 -8.01 -9.42 -5.57
CA ASP A 238 -9.24 -9.38 -4.79
C ASP A 238 -10.48 -9.18 -5.67
N ASP A 239 -11.67 -9.25 -5.07
CA ASP A 239 -12.96 -9.19 -5.79
C ASP A 239 -13.52 -7.77 -5.93
N GLN A 240 -12.73 -6.73 -5.64
CA GLN A 240 -13.11 -5.34 -5.86
C GLN A 240 -13.18 -5.03 -7.37
N ASP A 241 -14.10 -4.17 -7.77
CA ASP A 241 -14.29 -3.84 -9.19
C ASP A 241 -13.08 -3.14 -9.80
N VAL A 242 -12.42 -2.28 -9.04
CA VAL A 242 -11.17 -1.64 -9.47
C VAL A 242 -10.09 -2.69 -9.78
N THR A 243 -9.95 -3.70 -8.94
CA THR A 243 -8.97 -4.79 -9.12
C THR A 243 -9.31 -5.65 -10.35
N LYS A 244 -10.59 -5.94 -10.59
CA LYS A 244 -11.05 -6.64 -11.80
C LYS A 244 -10.73 -5.84 -13.08
N ASN A 245 -11.00 -4.53 -13.06
CA ASN A 245 -10.72 -3.65 -14.20
C ASN A 245 -9.21 -3.57 -14.51
N VAL A 246 -8.38 -3.45 -13.47
CA VAL A 246 -6.91 -3.49 -13.61
C VAL A 246 -6.44 -4.84 -14.15
N ALA A 247 -7.02 -5.96 -13.67
CA ALA A 247 -6.68 -7.30 -14.17
C ALA A 247 -6.97 -7.45 -15.66
N GLN A 248 -8.16 -7.03 -16.11
CA GLN A 248 -8.56 -7.06 -17.52
C GLN A 248 -7.65 -6.17 -18.39
N PHE A 249 -7.32 -4.98 -17.90
CA PHE A 249 -6.40 -4.10 -18.60
C PHE A 249 -5.01 -4.73 -18.75
N VAL A 250 -4.42 -5.27 -17.70
CA VAL A 250 -3.11 -5.96 -17.74
C VAL A 250 -3.16 -7.17 -18.68
N GLN A 251 -4.20 -7.99 -18.60
CA GLN A 251 -4.43 -9.13 -19.48
C GLN A 251 -4.41 -8.68 -20.95
N GLN A 252 -5.18 -7.65 -21.30
CA GLN A 252 -5.26 -7.11 -22.65
C GLN A 252 -3.89 -6.61 -23.13
N GLN A 253 -3.19 -5.78 -22.35
CA GLN A 253 -1.87 -5.24 -22.72
C GLN A 253 -0.84 -6.34 -22.96
N VAL A 254 -0.82 -7.37 -22.15
CA VAL A 254 0.11 -8.50 -22.28
C VAL A 254 -0.20 -9.31 -23.53
N GLN A 255 -1.46 -9.72 -23.73
CA GLN A 255 -1.86 -10.59 -24.86
C GLN A 255 -1.82 -9.87 -26.20
N GLN A 256 -2.06 -8.57 -26.23
CA GLN A 256 -1.98 -7.77 -27.46
C GLN A 256 -0.54 -7.62 -27.98
N HIS A 257 0.43 -7.56 -27.09
CA HIS A 257 1.79 -7.17 -27.46
C HIS A 257 2.82 -8.30 -27.41
N LEU A 258 2.57 -9.35 -26.63
CA LEU A 258 3.49 -10.50 -26.51
C LEU A 258 2.87 -11.73 -27.17
N SER A 259 3.71 -12.48 -27.87
CA SER A 259 3.29 -13.72 -28.53
C SER A 259 3.40 -14.92 -27.58
N ARG A 260 2.62 -15.97 -27.85
CA ARG A 260 2.68 -17.21 -27.09
C ARG A 260 2.50 -17.01 -25.58
N VAL A 261 1.57 -16.14 -25.18
CA VAL A 261 1.14 -15.95 -23.80
C VAL A 261 -0.37 -15.90 -23.72
N LYS A 262 -0.92 -16.56 -22.71
CA LYS A 262 -2.33 -16.46 -22.33
C LYS A 262 -2.38 -16.08 -20.84
N VAL A 263 -3.10 -15.01 -20.55
CA VAL A 263 -3.36 -14.54 -19.20
C VAL A 263 -4.83 -14.82 -18.89
N SER A 264 -5.10 -15.55 -17.83
CA SER A 264 -6.44 -15.70 -17.25
C SER A 264 -6.53 -14.88 -15.96
N THR A 265 -7.66 -14.23 -15.72
CA THR A 265 -7.89 -13.48 -14.49
C THR A 265 -8.70 -14.29 -13.50
N LYS A 266 -8.35 -14.22 -12.21
CA LYS A 266 -9.08 -14.87 -11.12
C LYS A 266 -9.18 -13.89 -9.94
N ASN A 267 -10.38 -13.38 -9.71
CA ASN A 267 -10.66 -12.48 -8.59
C ASN A 267 -11.44 -13.23 -7.52
N VAL A 268 -11.00 -13.14 -6.28
CA VAL A 268 -11.54 -13.89 -5.12
C VAL A 268 -11.54 -12.99 -3.88
N PRO A 269 -12.39 -13.26 -2.88
CA PRO A 269 -12.32 -12.55 -1.61
C PRO A 269 -10.92 -12.60 -0.99
N ASP A 270 -10.55 -11.58 -0.21
CA ASP A 270 -9.18 -11.36 0.29
C ASP A 270 -8.55 -12.60 0.95
N LYS A 271 -9.29 -13.33 1.79
CA LYS A 271 -8.79 -14.58 2.39
C LYS A 271 -8.42 -15.63 1.34
N GLY A 272 -9.22 -15.76 0.29
CA GLY A 272 -8.93 -16.65 -0.83
C GLY A 272 -7.67 -16.21 -1.60
N LEU A 273 -7.51 -14.90 -1.80
CA LEU A 273 -6.32 -14.34 -2.43
C LEU A 273 -5.05 -14.63 -1.61
N GLN A 274 -5.11 -14.46 -0.29
CA GLN A 274 -3.98 -14.78 0.60
C GLN A 274 -3.58 -16.27 0.48
N ASN A 275 -4.55 -17.18 0.45
CA ASN A 275 -4.29 -18.61 0.27
C ASN A 275 -3.62 -18.90 -1.10
N LEU A 276 -4.17 -18.35 -2.20
CA LEU A 276 -3.56 -18.51 -3.53
C LEU A 276 -2.11 -17.99 -3.58
N LYS A 277 -1.82 -16.88 -2.88
CA LYS A 277 -0.49 -16.31 -2.79
C LYS A 277 0.46 -17.17 -1.97
N SER A 278 0.04 -17.65 -0.80
CA SER A 278 0.85 -18.50 0.07
C SER A 278 1.23 -19.83 -0.63
N ASP A 279 0.25 -20.42 -1.32
CA ASP A 279 0.41 -21.69 -2.01
C ASP A 279 1.15 -21.55 -3.36
N GLY A 280 1.38 -20.30 -3.83
CA GLY A 280 2.02 -20.05 -5.11
C GLY A 280 1.17 -20.37 -6.33
N GLN A 281 -0.16 -20.41 -6.16
CA GLN A 281 -1.13 -20.72 -7.21
C GLN A 281 -1.47 -19.48 -8.06
N PHE A 282 -0.44 -18.83 -8.59
CA PHE A 282 -0.55 -17.66 -9.46
C PHE A 282 0.68 -17.54 -10.38
N GLY A 283 0.52 -16.91 -11.52
CA GLY A 283 1.64 -16.41 -12.33
C GLY A 283 1.97 -14.96 -11.97
N LEU A 284 0.90 -14.16 -11.83
CA LEU A 284 0.94 -12.78 -11.41
C LEU A 284 -0.11 -12.59 -10.29
N SER A 285 0.21 -11.78 -9.28
CA SER A 285 -0.77 -11.36 -8.26
C SER A 285 -0.79 -9.86 -8.16
N GLN A 286 -1.96 -9.26 -8.30
CA GLN A 286 -2.15 -7.87 -7.91
C GLN A 286 -1.99 -7.76 -6.41
N TRP A 287 -1.19 -6.81 -5.98
CA TRP A 287 -0.96 -6.53 -4.58
C TRP A 287 -0.59 -5.07 -4.37
N TYR A 288 -0.60 -4.65 -3.14
CA TYR A 288 -0.23 -3.30 -2.76
C TYR A 288 0.66 -3.30 -1.52
N TRP A 289 1.34 -2.20 -1.31
CA TRP A 289 1.99 -1.88 -0.05
C TRP A 289 1.68 -0.45 0.34
N LEU A 290 1.11 -0.31 1.53
CA LEU A 290 0.91 0.95 2.22
C LEU A 290 2.02 1.09 3.28
N ALA A 291 2.67 2.25 3.33
CA ALA A 291 3.73 2.46 4.31
C ALA A 291 3.18 2.50 5.75
N ASP A 292 3.67 1.61 6.61
CA ASP A 292 3.36 1.64 8.06
C ASP A 292 4.05 2.82 8.76
N PHE A 293 5.21 3.23 8.23
CA PHE A 293 5.98 4.37 8.72
C PHE A 293 6.80 5.00 7.58
N ALA A 294 7.13 6.28 7.72
CA ALA A 294 7.73 7.11 6.68
C ALA A 294 9.22 6.80 6.44
N ASP A 295 9.52 5.60 5.90
CA ASP A 295 10.87 5.16 5.57
C ASP A 295 10.90 4.17 4.40
N PRO A 296 11.87 4.27 3.44
CA PRO A 296 11.96 3.36 2.31
C PRO A 296 12.16 1.89 2.70
N VAL A 297 12.77 1.62 3.86
CA VAL A 297 12.98 0.25 4.36
C VAL A 297 11.67 -0.49 4.59
N ASN A 298 10.58 0.25 4.88
CA ASN A 298 9.25 -0.32 5.04
C ASN A 298 8.74 -0.99 3.75
N TYR A 299 9.03 -0.40 2.60
CA TYR A 299 8.74 -1.00 1.30
C TYR A 299 9.72 -2.09 0.92
N LEU A 300 11.01 -1.77 0.95
CA LEU A 300 12.03 -2.68 0.43
C LEU A 300 12.14 -3.95 1.28
N GLY A 301 11.98 -3.83 2.60
CA GLY A 301 12.10 -4.95 3.52
C GLY A 301 11.12 -6.10 3.27
N VAL A 302 9.91 -5.81 2.73
CA VAL A 302 8.90 -6.86 2.49
C VAL A 302 9.24 -7.79 1.32
N LEU A 303 10.18 -7.38 0.47
CA LEU A 303 10.65 -8.20 -0.66
C LEU A 303 12.00 -8.88 -0.39
N GLN A 304 12.56 -8.75 0.81
CA GLN A 304 13.74 -9.49 1.20
C GLN A 304 13.47 -10.99 1.14
N SER A 305 14.47 -11.77 0.75
CA SER A 305 14.36 -13.22 0.66
C SER A 305 13.90 -13.81 2.00
N GLY A 306 12.95 -14.73 1.95
CA GLY A 306 12.37 -15.34 3.15
C GLY A 306 11.29 -14.52 3.88
N ASN A 307 11.06 -13.25 3.51
CA ASN A 307 9.96 -12.48 4.10
C ASN A 307 8.61 -13.08 3.69
N SER A 308 7.67 -13.21 4.65
CA SER A 308 6.34 -13.81 4.42
C SER A 308 5.50 -13.02 3.41
N MET A 309 5.68 -11.70 3.32
CA MET A 309 4.99 -10.85 2.34
C MET A 309 5.53 -11.02 0.91
N ASN A 310 6.74 -11.58 0.74
CA ASN A 310 7.34 -11.89 -0.55
C ASN A 310 6.75 -13.16 -1.16
N SER A 311 5.45 -13.17 -1.41
CA SER A 311 4.75 -14.34 -1.97
C SER A 311 5.23 -14.72 -3.38
N GLY A 312 5.80 -13.77 -4.13
CA GLY A 312 6.41 -14.02 -5.44
C GLY A 312 7.75 -14.76 -5.38
N ARG A 313 8.33 -14.91 -4.18
CA ARG A 313 9.65 -15.54 -3.97
C ARG A 313 10.78 -14.87 -4.75
N PHE A 314 10.71 -13.54 -4.91
CA PHE A 314 11.89 -12.80 -5.37
C PHE A 314 13.06 -13.09 -4.44
N SER A 315 14.21 -13.45 -5.02
CA SER A 315 15.44 -13.74 -4.27
C SER A 315 16.64 -13.18 -5.02
N ASP A 316 17.39 -12.31 -4.36
CA ASP A 316 18.60 -11.71 -4.91
C ASP A 316 19.56 -11.38 -3.76
N LYS A 317 20.67 -12.12 -3.70
CA LYS A 317 21.64 -11.97 -2.61
C LYS A 317 22.18 -10.55 -2.47
N THR A 318 22.42 -9.86 -3.59
CA THR A 318 22.91 -8.48 -3.56
C THR A 318 21.87 -7.53 -2.93
N TYR A 319 20.61 -7.74 -3.24
CA TYR A 319 19.48 -6.99 -2.64
C TYR A 319 19.42 -7.23 -1.13
N ASP A 320 19.49 -8.48 -0.71
CA ASP A 320 19.43 -8.87 0.69
C ASP A 320 20.61 -8.33 1.50
N ASP A 321 21.82 -8.39 0.95
CA ASP A 321 23.04 -7.85 1.55
C ASP A 321 22.94 -6.32 1.74
N LEU A 322 22.40 -5.61 0.75
CA LEU A 322 22.19 -4.16 0.82
C LEU A 322 21.17 -3.77 1.90
N LEU A 323 20.08 -4.51 2.04
CA LEU A 323 19.10 -4.28 3.10
C LEU A 323 19.67 -4.62 4.49
N THR A 324 20.44 -5.69 4.59
CA THR A 324 21.13 -6.06 5.83
C THR A 324 22.12 -4.99 6.26
N LYS A 325 22.92 -4.48 5.31
CA LYS A 325 23.85 -3.36 5.53
C LYS A 325 23.13 -2.10 5.98
N ALA A 326 21.98 -1.77 5.36
CA ALA A 326 21.15 -0.65 5.79
C ALA A 326 20.66 -0.81 7.23
N LYS A 327 20.16 -1.99 7.58
CA LYS A 327 19.62 -2.26 8.93
C LYS A 327 20.68 -2.24 10.03
N GLN A 328 21.95 -2.49 9.72
CA GLN A 328 23.05 -2.63 10.70
C GLN A 328 23.92 -1.38 10.84
N THR A 329 23.71 -0.33 10.05
CA THR A 329 24.54 0.88 10.12
C THR A 329 23.92 1.96 11.00
N SER A 330 24.76 2.69 11.74
CA SER A 330 24.39 3.95 12.41
C SER A 330 24.57 5.18 11.52
N SER A 331 25.29 5.04 10.40
CA SER A 331 25.53 6.13 9.44
C SER A 331 24.31 6.39 8.56
N GLN A 332 23.67 7.54 8.70
CA GLN A 332 22.54 7.96 7.85
C GLN A 332 22.93 7.93 6.36
N LYS A 333 24.11 8.46 6.00
CA LYS A 333 24.60 8.45 4.63
C LYS A 333 24.67 7.03 4.05
N GLN A 334 25.25 6.09 4.80
CA GLN A 334 25.37 4.70 4.36
C GLN A 334 24.02 4.01 4.30
N TYR A 335 23.12 4.29 5.25
CA TYR A 335 21.74 3.80 5.27
C TYR A 335 21.01 4.14 3.97
N TRP A 336 20.91 5.43 3.65
CA TRP A 336 20.22 5.89 2.45
C TRP A 336 20.87 5.42 1.16
N GLN A 337 22.19 5.40 1.10
CA GLN A 337 22.92 4.86 -0.05
C GLN A 337 22.60 3.39 -0.29
N SER A 338 22.59 2.57 0.77
CA SER A 338 22.27 1.14 0.67
C SER A 338 20.84 0.92 0.21
N LEU A 339 19.87 1.69 0.73
CA LEU A 339 18.46 1.60 0.31
C LEU A 339 18.26 2.01 -1.16
N ARG A 340 18.93 3.07 -1.63
CA ARG A 340 18.88 3.45 -3.06
C ARG A 340 19.46 2.35 -3.96
N GLN A 341 20.58 1.77 -3.57
CA GLN A 341 21.16 0.66 -4.33
C GLN A 341 20.22 -0.57 -4.33
N ALA A 342 19.58 -0.88 -3.21
CA ALA A 342 18.60 -1.96 -3.12
C ALA A 342 17.38 -1.69 -4.01
N ALA A 343 16.82 -0.47 -3.99
CA ALA A 343 15.70 -0.09 -4.86
C ALA A 343 16.06 -0.23 -6.35
N ASN A 344 17.22 0.27 -6.75
CA ASN A 344 17.71 0.14 -8.12
C ASN A 344 17.93 -1.33 -8.51
N ARG A 345 18.45 -2.15 -7.58
CA ARG A 345 18.63 -3.59 -7.80
C ARG A 345 17.30 -4.28 -8.04
N LEU A 346 16.30 -4.02 -7.18
CA LEU A 346 14.94 -4.55 -7.31
C LEU A 346 14.34 -4.25 -8.69
N GLN A 347 14.45 -3.02 -9.15
CA GLN A 347 13.94 -2.59 -10.45
C GLN A 347 14.71 -3.22 -11.61
N ASN A 348 16.03 -3.26 -11.55
CA ASN A 348 16.85 -3.91 -12.58
C ASN A 348 16.57 -5.40 -12.71
N GLN A 349 16.33 -6.08 -11.61
CA GLN A 349 15.92 -7.48 -11.57
C GLN A 349 14.44 -7.69 -11.93
N MET A 350 13.66 -6.60 -11.98
CA MET A 350 12.20 -6.66 -12.11
C MET A 350 11.60 -7.65 -11.09
N GLY A 351 11.97 -7.48 -9.82
CA GLY A 351 11.49 -8.33 -8.73
C GLY A 351 9.99 -8.26 -8.53
N ILE A 352 9.40 -7.09 -8.84
CA ILE A 352 7.97 -6.81 -8.96
C ILE A 352 7.74 -5.91 -10.17
N VAL A 353 6.48 -5.76 -10.58
CA VAL A 353 6.10 -4.78 -11.62
C VAL A 353 5.23 -3.69 -10.97
N PRO A 354 5.79 -2.51 -10.63
CA PRO A 354 5.00 -1.39 -10.12
C PRO A 354 3.99 -0.94 -11.18
N LEU A 355 2.76 -0.64 -10.74
CA LEU A 355 1.67 -0.22 -11.62
C LEU A 355 1.33 1.26 -11.42
N TYR A 356 0.87 1.61 -10.23
CA TYR A 356 0.48 2.98 -9.91
C TYR A 356 0.66 3.31 -8.44
N TYR A 357 0.81 4.60 -8.15
CA TYR A 357 0.69 5.19 -6.83
C TYR A 357 -0.76 5.61 -6.61
N VAL A 358 -1.31 5.28 -5.48
CA VAL A 358 -2.71 5.56 -5.16
C VAL A 358 -2.89 7.03 -4.85
N SER A 359 -3.90 7.64 -5.45
CA SER A 359 -4.53 8.85 -4.98
C SER A 359 -5.98 8.55 -4.66
N GLU A 360 -6.47 8.99 -3.52
CA GLU A 360 -7.87 8.92 -3.17
C GLU A 360 -8.55 10.23 -3.59
N THR A 361 -9.74 10.11 -4.17
CA THR A 361 -10.57 11.26 -4.49
C THR A 361 -11.69 11.34 -3.46
N HIS A 362 -11.73 12.45 -2.73
CA HIS A 362 -12.74 12.76 -1.75
C HIS A 362 -13.68 13.84 -2.26
N LEU A 363 -14.97 13.72 -1.96
CA LEU A 363 -15.94 14.81 -1.97
C LEU A 363 -16.04 15.32 -0.53
N VAL A 364 -15.66 16.58 -0.31
CA VAL A 364 -15.64 17.17 1.03
C VAL A 364 -16.53 18.39 1.05
N THR A 365 -17.51 18.42 1.96
CA THR A 365 -18.38 19.60 2.08
C THR A 365 -17.59 20.84 2.47
N HIS A 366 -17.91 21.98 1.84
CA HIS A 366 -17.26 23.26 2.13
C HIS A 366 -17.42 23.73 3.58
N LYS A 367 -18.41 23.18 4.31
CA LYS A 367 -18.63 23.45 5.73
C LYS A 367 -17.61 22.76 6.62
N LEU A 368 -17.02 21.63 6.18
CA LEU A 368 -16.05 20.88 6.96
C LEU A 368 -14.63 21.44 6.75
N ALA A 369 -13.95 21.73 7.84
CA ALA A 369 -12.58 22.25 7.84
C ALA A 369 -11.73 21.53 8.88
N GLY A 370 -10.40 21.73 8.85
CA GLY A 370 -9.46 21.17 9.83
C GLY A 370 -9.24 19.66 9.74
N VAL A 371 -9.66 19.01 8.66
CA VAL A 371 -9.35 17.59 8.38
C VAL A 371 -7.93 17.47 7.86
N GLU A 372 -7.13 16.63 8.49
CA GLU A 372 -5.74 16.34 8.08
C GLU A 372 -5.69 15.01 7.34
N TYR A 373 -5.38 15.06 6.04
CA TYR A 373 -5.21 13.89 5.18
C TYR A 373 -3.72 13.56 5.09
N HIS A 374 -3.34 12.40 5.62
CA HIS A 374 -1.95 11.96 5.63
C HIS A 374 -1.63 11.05 4.45
N ALA A 375 -0.41 11.14 3.94
CA ALA A 375 0.04 10.22 2.89
C ALA A 375 0.12 8.77 3.42
N ALA A 376 0.60 8.59 4.65
CA ALA A 376 0.59 7.32 5.37
C ALA A 376 -0.33 7.42 6.59
N GLY A 377 -1.02 6.33 6.93
CA GLY A 377 -1.98 6.30 8.04
C GLY A 377 -3.38 6.78 7.63
N GLU A 378 -4.25 6.92 8.61
CA GLU A 378 -5.64 7.29 8.43
C GLU A 378 -5.84 8.81 8.33
N THR A 379 -6.99 9.23 7.83
CA THR A 379 -7.42 10.63 7.87
C THR A 379 -7.67 11.05 9.31
N ASP A 380 -7.09 12.17 9.73
CA ASP A 380 -7.22 12.68 11.10
C ASP A 380 -8.29 13.78 11.20
N TYR A 381 -9.35 13.51 11.94
CA TYR A 381 -10.43 14.43 12.23
C TYR A 381 -10.30 15.08 13.61
N THR A 382 -9.17 14.96 14.31
CA THR A 382 -8.97 15.49 15.66
C THR A 382 -9.24 17.00 15.71
N ARG A 383 -8.79 17.73 14.70
CA ARG A 383 -8.94 19.19 14.58
C ARG A 383 -10.09 19.61 13.66
N ALA A 384 -10.85 18.66 13.15
CA ALA A 384 -11.95 18.94 12.25
C ALA A 384 -13.09 19.71 12.95
N TYR A 385 -13.69 20.65 12.20
CA TYR A 385 -14.81 21.47 12.68
C TYR A 385 -15.72 21.89 11.52
N PHE A 386 -16.95 22.25 11.83
CA PHE A 386 -17.85 22.89 10.88
C PHE A 386 -17.75 24.41 11.01
N LYS A 387 -17.62 25.10 9.86
CA LYS A 387 -17.63 26.55 9.72
C LYS A 387 -19.01 27.10 10.04
#